data_26b0ce5e05eb7cc1aef560a18fb3169a
#
_entry.id   26b0ce5e05eb7cc1aef560a18fb3169a
#
_cell.length_a   1.000
_cell.length_b   1.000
_cell.length_c   1.000
_cell.angle_alpha   90.00
_cell.angle_beta   90.00
_cell.angle_gamma   90.00
#
_symmetry.space_group_name_H-M   'P 1'
#
loop_
_entity.id
_entity.type
_entity.pdbx_description
1 polymer ?
#
loop_
_entity_poly.entity_id
_entity_poly.type
_entity_poly.pdbx_seq_one_letter_code
_entity_poly.pdbx_strand_id
1 'polypeptide(L)'
;MKLSRNNLTMAIALMLTGLVPLGLLAQRGGFGGPMQQERQVVAQFDKNGDKRLDAPERRAARDWLATQPAGGFGGRRGGPFGGGAATPTEPGRKLTPADVKAYPKAPVYDPAVIRTVFLQFEAGDWEQELAAFNNTDVEVPAIATIDGKVYKDVGVHFRGMSSYFMVPEGRKRSLNLSFDFVDETQAFGGYKTLNLLNAASDPSFLRAVLYTEIASHYVPAPKMNYMRVVINGENWGLYLNTQQFNKNFTRDAFASTKGARWKAPGSPGGQAGFNYLGDNVAAYKPFYTMTSKEDPKAWADLIKVFKVLNETPPEKLEAALAPIFDVDGALRFLAVEVALVNTDGFWTRASDYSLYQDEKGMVHIVPHDVNEGMGTEEGGGRRGGGPGGFMIRGGGPGGPPPGTGDPNAPPPPPMGPGGFGGRGGFGRGGGPDLDPLIGLDDNGKALRSKLLAVPALRAKYLSYVRDIAEKWLDWTTLGPMAQKHHDAIAADVAIDTRKLFDNAGFENGVASVKNFADARRAYLLKATAPASK
;
A
#
# COMPACT_ATOMS: atom_id res chain seq x y z
N MET A 1 -2.00 58.16 -62.13
CA MET A 1 -1.37 57.17 -63.03
C MET A 1 -1.29 55.89 -62.27
N LYS A 2 -2.18 55.09 -62.54
CA LYS A 2 -2.25 53.65 -62.96
C LYS A 2 -0.97 52.87 -62.68
N LEU A 3 -1.17 51.73 -62.03
CA LEU A 3 -0.62 50.42 -62.22
C LEU A 3 -0.20 49.79 -60.89
N SER A 4 -0.34 48.62 -60.62
CA SER A 4 -0.90 47.38 -61.22
C SER A 4 -0.77 46.30 -60.17
N ARG A 5 -1.84 45.56 -60.01
CA ARG A 5 -1.80 44.28 -59.27
C ARG A 5 -0.92 43.31 -60.07
N ASN A 6 -0.07 42.53 -59.38
CA ASN A 6 0.00 41.09 -59.65
C ASN A 6 0.92 40.35 -58.68
N ASN A 7 0.33 39.30 -58.14
CA ASN A 7 0.94 38.02 -57.81
C ASN A 7 1.90 37.91 -56.63
N LEU A 8 1.29 37.74 -55.48
CA LEU A 8 1.91 37.04 -54.35
C LEU A 8 1.38 35.58 -54.39
N THR A 9 2.08 34.73 -55.05
CA THR A 9 1.85 33.29 -55.00
C THR A 9 2.99 32.65 -54.19
N MET A 10 2.65 32.28 -52.98
CA MET A 10 3.00 31.03 -52.29
C MET A 10 4.45 30.54 -52.29
N ALA A 11 5.02 30.49 -51.15
CA ALA A 11 5.86 29.39 -50.68
C ALA A 11 5.64 29.21 -49.19
N ILE A 12 4.65 28.39 -48.82
CA ILE A 12 4.60 27.76 -47.48
C ILE A 12 5.58 26.61 -47.55
N ALA A 13 6.82 26.88 -47.14
CA ALA A 13 7.79 25.83 -46.87
C ALA A 13 7.40 25.16 -45.54
N LEU A 14 6.94 23.93 -45.58
CA LEU A 14 6.87 23.02 -44.44
C LEU A 14 8.25 22.90 -43.79
N MET A 15 8.46 23.56 -42.68
CA MET A 15 9.49 23.17 -41.74
C MET A 15 8.91 22.08 -40.84
N LEU A 16 9.02 20.83 -41.31
CA LEU A 16 9.03 19.65 -40.48
C LEU A 16 10.36 19.61 -39.73
N THR A 17 10.45 20.38 -38.64
CA THR A 17 11.50 20.15 -37.66
C THR A 17 11.14 18.90 -36.89
N GLY A 18 11.90 17.83 -37.15
CA GLY A 18 11.79 16.58 -36.44
C GLY A 18 11.93 16.79 -34.95
N LEU A 19 10.87 16.48 -34.22
CA LEU A 19 10.92 16.14 -32.82
C LEU A 19 11.69 14.81 -32.71
N VAL A 20 12.98 14.92 -32.48
CA VAL A 20 13.76 13.80 -31.97
C VAL A 20 13.16 13.44 -30.61
N PRO A 21 12.68 12.20 -30.38
CA PRO A 21 12.29 11.82 -29.04
C PRO A 21 13.55 11.74 -28.18
N LEU A 22 13.76 12.74 -27.33
CA LEU A 22 14.72 12.66 -26.25
C LEU A 22 14.30 11.54 -25.30
N GLY A 23 15.16 10.56 -25.18
CA GLY A 23 15.25 9.81 -23.95
C GLY A 23 14.72 8.42 -23.91
N LEU A 24 15.17 7.51 -24.79
CA LEU A 24 15.39 6.14 -24.36
C LEU A 24 16.76 6.03 -23.68
N LEU A 25 16.91 6.63 -22.52
CA LEU A 25 17.87 6.14 -21.53
C LEU A 25 17.22 4.92 -20.91
N ALA A 26 17.59 3.75 -21.42
CA ALA A 26 17.30 2.47 -20.82
C ALA A 26 17.84 2.50 -19.37
N GLN A 27 16.96 2.83 -18.41
CA GLN A 27 17.24 2.61 -17.00
C GLN A 27 17.35 1.10 -16.81
N ARG A 28 18.56 0.64 -16.56
CA ARG A 28 18.81 -0.70 -16.04
C ARG A 28 18.01 -0.84 -14.76
N GLY A 29 16.92 -1.64 -14.82
CA GLY A 29 16.03 -1.90 -13.70
C GLY A 29 16.75 -2.61 -12.57
N GLY A 30 17.17 -1.84 -11.59
CA GLY A 30 17.32 -2.34 -10.22
C GLY A 30 15.95 -2.40 -9.55
N PHE A 31 15.76 -3.31 -8.60
CA PHE A 31 14.56 -3.46 -7.77
C PHE A 31 14.33 -2.23 -6.85
N GLY A 32 14.31 -1.03 -7.35
CA GLY A 32 14.19 0.21 -6.60
C GLY A 32 13.79 1.41 -7.45
N GLY A 33 13.29 1.17 -8.67
CA GLY A 33 12.76 2.22 -9.53
C GLY A 33 11.46 2.83 -8.98
N PRO A 34 11.09 4.06 -9.41
CA PRO A 34 9.82 4.67 -9.05
C PRO A 34 8.68 3.73 -9.42
N MET A 35 7.62 3.71 -8.58
CA MET A 35 6.41 2.93 -8.84
C MET A 35 5.92 3.22 -10.25
N GLN A 36 5.48 2.18 -10.95
CA GLN A 36 4.94 2.32 -12.28
C GLN A 36 3.73 3.27 -12.22
N GLN A 37 3.84 4.40 -12.91
CA GLN A 37 2.77 5.39 -12.96
C GLN A 37 1.51 4.76 -13.56
N GLU A 38 0.35 5.03 -12.97
CA GLU A 38 -0.94 4.60 -13.49
C GLU A 38 -1.11 5.08 -14.94
N ARG A 39 -1.51 4.16 -15.82
CA ARG A 39 -1.71 4.49 -17.23
C ARG A 39 -3.05 5.19 -17.41
N GLN A 40 -3.02 6.34 -18.04
CA GLN A 40 -4.22 7.10 -18.41
C GLN A 40 -4.78 6.54 -19.71
N VAL A 41 -5.81 5.72 -19.61
CA VAL A 41 -6.45 5.01 -20.74
C VAL A 41 -7.81 5.63 -21.05
N VAL A 42 -8.54 6.08 -20.03
CA VAL A 42 -9.88 6.67 -20.20
C VAL A 42 -9.86 7.79 -21.23
N ALA A 43 -8.97 8.78 -21.09
CA ALA A 43 -8.91 9.93 -21.99
C ALA A 43 -8.66 9.56 -23.48
N GLN A 44 -8.09 8.38 -23.73
CA GLN A 44 -7.81 7.90 -25.09
C GLN A 44 -9.01 7.19 -25.75
N PHE A 45 -9.85 6.51 -24.96
CA PHE A 45 -10.91 5.64 -25.46
C PHE A 45 -12.32 6.14 -25.14
N ASP A 46 -12.48 7.11 -24.25
CA ASP A 46 -13.75 7.78 -23.94
C ASP A 46 -14.20 8.62 -25.16
N LYS A 47 -15.15 8.09 -25.93
CA LYS A 47 -15.69 8.72 -27.14
C LYS A 47 -16.89 9.60 -26.86
N ASN A 48 -17.64 9.27 -25.80
CA ASN A 48 -18.85 9.97 -25.43
C ASN A 48 -18.58 11.17 -24.49
N GLY A 49 -17.37 11.27 -23.91
CA GLY A 49 -16.93 12.38 -23.08
C GLY A 49 -17.44 12.33 -21.64
N ASP A 50 -17.90 11.16 -21.17
CA ASP A 50 -18.46 10.98 -19.83
C ASP A 50 -17.40 10.65 -18.75
N LYS A 51 -16.12 10.59 -19.16
CA LYS A 51 -14.93 10.29 -18.35
C LYS A 51 -14.90 8.87 -17.81
N ARG A 52 -15.55 7.95 -18.47
CA ARG A 52 -15.59 6.53 -18.20
C ARG A 52 -15.49 5.77 -19.51
N LEU A 53 -15.34 4.46 -19.45
CA LEU A 53 -15.41 3.62 -20.63
C LEU A 53 -16.67 2.74 -20.56
N ASP A 54 -17.53 2.84 -21.56
CA ASP A 54 -18.62 1.89 -21.78
C ASP A 54 -18.10 0.53 -22.27
N ALA A 55 -18.96 -0.48 -22.43
CA ALA A 55 -18.54 -1.83 -22.82
C ALA A 55 -17.81 -1.89 -24.19
N PRO A 56 -18.27 -1.22 -25.27
CA PRO A 56 -17.51 -1.09 -26.50
C PRO A 56 -16.15 -0.40 -26.36
N GLU A 57 -16.09 0.67 -25.59
CA GLU A 57 -14.86 1.44 -25.35
C GLU A 57 -13.86 0.62 -24.53
N ARG A 58 -14.31 -0.08 -23.46
CA ARG A 58 -13.47 -1.00 -22.69
C ARG A 58 -12.91 -2.11 -23.57
N ARG A 59 -13.72 -2.67 -24.49
CA ARG A 59 -13.23 -3.69 -25.44
C ARG A 59 -12.11 -3.14 -26.32
N ALA A 60 -12.31 -1.96 -26.91
CA ALA A 60 -11.29 -1.32 -27.74
C ALA A 60 -10.01 -1.00 -26.94
N ALA A 61 -10.17 -0.55 -25.69
CA ALA A 61 -9.05 -0.29 -24.79
C ALA A 61 -8.28 -1.58 -24.41
N ARG A 62 -8.98 -2.68 -24.13
CA ARG A 62 -8.36 -4.01 -23.88
C ARG A 62 -7.56 -4.50 -25.08
N ASP A 63 -8.14 -4.42 -26.28
CA ASP A 63 -7.47 -4.83 -27.52
C ASP A 63 -6.19 -4.01 -27.73
N TRP A 64 -6.25 -2.71 -27.52
CA TRP A 64 -5.09 -1.84 -27.59
C TRP A 64 -4.04 -2.18 -26.52
N LEU A 65 -4.45 -2.35 -25.24
CA LEU A 65 -3.54 -2.71 -24.16
C LEU A 65 -2.81 -4.03 -24.43
N ALA A 66 -3.47 -5.00 -25.07
CA ALA A 66 -2.87 -6.27 -25.45
C ALA A 66 -1.74 -6.13 -26.49
N THR A 67 -1.74 -5.06 -27.28
CA THR A 67 -0.69 -4.76 -28.26
C THR A 67 0.50 -3.98 -27.67
N GLN A 68 0.32 -3.40 -26.47
CA GLN A 68 1.36 -2.60 -25.85
C GLN A 68 2.48 -3.48 -25.29
N PRO A 69 3.74 -3.00 -25.33
CA PRO A 69 4.80 -3.67 -24.62
C PRO A 69 4.40 -3.85 -23.15
N ALA A 70 4.54 -5.06 -22.66
CA ALA A 70 4.27 -5.34 -21.27
C ALA A 70 5.17 -4.45 -20.40
N GLY A 71 4.60 -3.40 -19.84
CA GLY A 71 5.29 -2.45 -18.99
C GLY A 71 5.57 -3.10 -17.64
N GLY A 72 6.83 -3.15 -17.25
CA GLY A 72 7.22 -3.56 -15.90
C GLY A 72 6.95 -5.03 -15.55
N PHE A 73 6.76 -5.33 -14.31
CA PHE A 73 6.69 -6.66 -13.72
C PHE A 73 5.62 -7.62 -14.29
N GLY A 74 4.63 -7.15 -15.06
CA GLY A 74 3.50 -7.94 -15.60
C GLY A 74 3.72 -8.55 -17.00
N GLY A 75 4.83 -8.29 -17.66
CA GLY A 75 5.01 -8.50 -19.10
C GLY A 75 5.57 -9.83 -19.57
N ARG A 76 5.66 -10.83 -18.74
CA ARG A 76 5.96 -12.20 -19.18
C ARG A 76 4.93 -13.18 -18.60
N ARG A 77 4.08 -13.73 -19.45
CA ARG A 77 3.55 -15.08 -19.23
C ARG A 77 4.77 -15.99 -19.00
N GLY A 78 5.12 -16.26 -17.75
CA GLY A 78 6.33 -17.01 -17.39
C GLY A 78 7.48 -16.18 -16.84
N GLY A 79 7.23 -15.03 -16.16
CA GLY A 79 8.22 -14.35 -15.32
C GLY A 79 8.62 -15.24 -14.13
N PRO A 80 9.79 -15.01 -13.49
CA PRO A 80 10.32 -15.87 -12.42
C PRO A 80 9.42 -16.03 -11.19
N PHE A 81 8.28 -15.33 -11.16
CA PHE A 81 7.27 -15.41 -10.10
C PHE A 81 5.96 -16.10 -10.51
N GLY A 82 5.81 -16.52 -11.80
CA GLY A 82 4.56 -17.04 -12.36
C GLY A 82 4.65 -18.42 -13.00
N GLY A 83 5.61 -19.25 -12.66
CA GLY A 83 5.92 -20.48 -13.38
C GLY A 83 5.50 -21.82 -12.74
N GLY A 84 4.63 -21.81 -11.75
CA GLY A 84 3.93 -23.05 -11.35
C GLY A 84 2.53 -23.02 -11.97
N ALA A 85 2.10 -24.08 -12.64
CA ALA A 85 0.70 -24.25 -12.98
C ALA A 85 -0.11 -24.10 -11.69
N ALA A 86 -0.89 -23.01 -11.59
CA ALA A 86 -1.71 -22.78 -10.42
C ALA A 86 -2.62 -24.01 -10.27
N THR A 87 -2.59 -24.65 -9.11
CA THR A 87 -3.54 -25.72 -8.83
C THR A 87 -4.93 -25.17 -9.05
N PRO A 88 -5.76 -25.78 -9.92
CA PRO A 88 -7.11 -25.31 -10.17
C PRO A 88 -7.82 -25.10 -8.84
N THR A 89 -8.47 -23.97 -8.67
CA THR A 89 -9.29 -23.71 -7.49
C THR A 89 -10.65 -24.34 -7.69
N GLU A 90 -11.16 -25.03 -6.66
CA GLU A 90 -12.56 -25.43 -6.67
C GLU A 90 -13.44 -24.18 -6.66
N PRO A 91 -14.50 -24.14 -7.48
CA PRO A 91 -15.48 -23.05 -7.43
C PRO A 91 -16.06 -22.92 -6.02
N GLY A 92 -16.24 -21.68 -5.59
CA GLY A 92 -16.92 -21.39 -4.35
C GLY A 92 -18.41 -21.75 -4.40
N ARG A 93 -19.02 -21.99 -3.25
CA ARG A 93 -20.46 -22.26 -3.13
C ARG A 93 -21.27 -21.12 -3.78
N LYS A 94 -22.34 -21.48 -4.49
CA LYS A 94 -23.30 -20.48 -4.97
C LYS A 94 -24.08 -19.88 -3.80
N LEU A 95 -24.20 -18.55 -3.81
CA LEU A 95 -24.92 -17.78 -2.81
C LEU A 95 -25.77 -16.70 -3.48
N THR A 96 -26.94 -16.47 -2.90
CA THR A 96 -27.85 -15.37 -3.24
C THR A 96 -28.02 -14.45 -2.03
N PRO A 97 -28.56 -13.24 -2.18
CA PRO A 97 -28.88 -12.38 -1.04
C PRO A 97 -29.83 -12.99 -0.01
N ALA A 98 -30.64 -13.98 -0.39
CA ALA A 98 -31.55 -14.70 0.52
C ALA A 98 -30.80 -15.69 1.44
N ASP A 99 -29.60 -16.12 1.07
CA ASP A 99 -28.82 -17.10 1.83
C ASP A 99 -27.97 -16.47 2.94
N VAL A 100 -27.97 -15.14 3.07
CA VAL A 100 -27.11 -14.43 4.00
C VAL A 100 -27.90 -13.44 4.87
N LYS A 101 -27.40 -13.21 6.07
CA LYS A 101 -27.98 -12.23 6.98
C LYS A 101 -27.64 -10.81 6.53
N ALA A 102 -28.65 -9.93 6.51
CA ALA A 102 -28.49 -8.51 6.26
C ALA A 102 -28.41 -7.72 7.59
N TYR A 103 -27.67 -6.59 7.55
CA TYR A 103 -27.43 -5.74 8.73
C TYR A 103 -27.62 -4.25 8.40
N PRO A 104 -28.81 -3.85 7.89
CA PRO A 104 -29.02 -2.52 7.29
C PRO A 104 -28.85 -1.35 8.26
N LYS A 105 -28.90 -1.61 9.58
CA LYS A 105 -28.76 -0.59 10.63
C LYS A 105 -27.36 -0.54 11.27
N ALA A 106 -26.53 -1.54 11.04
CA ALA A 106 -25.19 -1.57 11.63
C ALA A 106 -24.25 -0.61 10.91
N PRO A 107 -23.30 0.04 11.60
CA PRO A 107 -22.23 0.83 10.96
C PRO A 107 -21.44 0.02 9.93
N VAL A 108 -20.90 0.68 8.89
CA VAL A 108 -20.16 -0.01 7.82
C VAL A 108 -18.95 -0.79 8.36
N TYR A 109 -18.24 -0.21 9.30
CA TYR A 109 -17.06 -0.79 9.94
C TYR A 109 -17.35 -1.37 11.34
N ASP A 110 -18.56 -1.89 11.56
CA ASP A 110 -18.87 -2.62 12.79
C ASP A 110 -18.06 -3.93 12.85
N PRO A 111 -17.17 -4.12 13.83
CA PRO A 111 -16.33 -5.31 13.91
C PRO A 111 -17.12 -6.58 14.30
N ALA A 112 -18.36 -6.43 14.79
CA ALA A 112 -19.22 -7.56 15.16
C ALA A 112 -20.04 -8.09 13.98
N VAL A 113 -19.93 -7.48 12.80
CA VAL A 113 -20.77 -7.76 11.64
C VAL A 113 -19.94 -8.14 10.43
N ILE A 114 -20.18 -9.33 9.88
CA ILE A 114 -19.60 -9.76 8.59
C ILE A 114 -20.71 -9.64 7.54
N ARG A 115 -20.64 -8.57 6.73
CA ARG A 115 -21.55 -8.36 5.61
C ARG A 115 -21.13 -9.14 4.39
N THR A 116 -22.11 -9.38 3.51
CA THR A 116 -21.84 -9.93 2.19
C THR A 116 -22.05 -8.85 1.14
N VAL A 117 -21.05 -8.66 0.30
CA VAL A 117 -21.11 -7.85 -0.91
C VAL A 117 -21.29 -8.77 -2.10
N PHE A 118 -22.41 -8.66 -2.80
CA PHE A 118 -22.66 -9.36 -4.06
C PHE A 118 -22.30 -8.42 -5.20
N LEU A 119 -21.40 -8.86 -6.07
CA LEU A 119 -20.99 -8.16 -7.29
C LEU A 119 -21.49 -8.95 -8.49
N GLN A 120 -22.28 -8.30 -9.32
CA GLN A 120 -22.74 -8.85 -10.59
C GLN A 120 -22.13 -8.07 -11.74
N PHE A 121 -21.16 -8.66 -12.41
CA PHE A 121 -20.59 -8.14 -13.65
C PHE A 121 -21.44 -8.55 -14.85
N GLU A 122 -21.47 -7.70 -15.87
CA GLU A 122 -22.16 -7.97 -17.12
C GLU A 122 -21.50 -9.14 -17.87
N ALA A 123 -20.17 -9.14 -17.96
CA ALA A 123 -19.40 -10.15 -18.67
C ALA A 123 -18.96 -11.30 -17.77
N GLY A 124 -18.93 -12.51 -18.33
CA GLY A 124 -18.43 -13.70 -17.62
C GLY A 124 -16.91 -13.70 -17.42
N ASP A 125 -16.17 -12.98 -18.27
CA ASP A 125 -14.71 -12.82 -18.22
C ASP A 125 -14.24 -11.64 -17.35
N TRP A 126 -15.03 -11.29 -16.35
CA TRP A 126 -14.80 -10.15 -15.46
C TRP A 126 -13.40 -10.13 -14.82
N GLU A 127 -12.84 -11.30 -14.46
CA GLU A 127 -11.51 -11.38 -13.85
C GLU A 127 -10.42 -10.98 -14.84
N GLN A 128 -10.54 -11.45 -16.08
CA GLN A 128 -9.63 -11.10 -17.18
C GLN A 128 -9.79 -9.62 -17.57
N GLU A 129 -11.01 -9.09 -17.53
CA GLU A 129 -11.25 -7.67 -17.79
C GLU A 129 -10.61 -6.79 -16.73
N LEU A 130 -10.84 -7.06 -15.43
CA LEU A 130 -10.16 -6.35 -14.34
C LEU A 130 -8.63 -6.49 -14.42
N ALA A 131 -8.13 -7.66 -14.83
CA ALA A 131 -6.69 -7.88 -14.97
C ALA A 131 -6.08 -7.08 -16.13
N ALA A 132 -6.80 -6.92 -17.24
CA ALA A 132 -6.36 -6.11 -18.37
C ALA A 132 -6.22 -4.62 -18.01
N PHE A 133 -7.09 -4.14 -17.12
CA PHE A 133 -7.08 -2.76 -16.64
C PHE A 133 -6.29 -2.54 -15.34
N ASN A 134 -5.56 -3.54 -14.86
CA ASN A 134 -4.71 -3.34 -13.68
C ASN A 134 -3.68 -2.24 -13.92
N ASN A 135 -3.52 -1.34 -12.94
CA ASN A 135 -2.65 -0.15 -13.01
C ASN A 135 -3.01 0.80 -14.17
N THR A 136 -4.31 0.97 -14.43
CA THR A 136 -4.89 1.99 -15.30
C THR A 136 -5.96 2.78 -14.55
N ASP A 137 -6.40 3.90 -15.13
CA ASP A 137 -7.51 4.72 -14.63
C ASP A 137 -8.91 4.18 -15.00
N VAL A 138 -9.00 2.94 -15.50
CA VAL A 138 -10.26 2.31 -15.90
C VAL A 138 -10.84 1.50 -14.75
N GLU A 139 -12.10 1.77 -14.41
CA GLU A 139 -12.93 0.94 -13.54
C GLU A 139 -13.96 0.17 -14.36
N VAL A 140 -14.22 -1.08 -13.98
CA VAL A 140 -15.23 -1.93 -14.63
C VAL A 140 -16.52 -1.86 -13.83
N PRO A 141 -17.65 -1.46 -14.43
CA PRO A 141 -18.91 -1.35 -13.71
C PRO A 141 -19.47 -2.72 -13.32
N ALA A 142 -20.03 -2.78 -12.10
CA ALA A 142 -20.79 -3.91 -11.59
C ALA A 142 -22.04 -3.44 -10.84
N ILE A 143 -23.02 -4.32 -10.70
CA ILE A 143 -24.13 -4.11 -9.77
C ILE A 143 -23.69 -4.70 -8.43
N ALA A 144 -23.68 -3.87 -7.38
CA ALA A 144 -23.43 -4.34 -6.03
C ALA A 144 -24.74 -4.46 -5.24
N THR A 145 -24.90 -5.57 -4.51
CA THR A 145 -26.02 -5.74 -3.56
C THR A 145 -25.43 -5.97 -2.17
N ILE A 146 -25.79 -5.11 -1.22
CA ILE A 146 -25.34 -5.18 0.18
C ILE A 146 -26.53 -4.93 1.09
N ASP A 147 -26.73 -5.78 2.07
CA ASP A 147 -27.83 -5.69 3.04
C ASP A 147 -29.22 -5.56 2.38
N GLY A 148 -29.40 -6.21 1.23
CA GLY A 148 -30.63 -6.19 0.44
C GLY A 148 -30.82 -4.93 -0.42
N LYS A 149 -29.93 -3.93 -0.33
CA LYS A 149 -29.96 -2.73 -1.17
C LYS A 149 -29.09 -2.92 -2.41
N VAL A 150 -29.63 -2.55 -3.57
CA VAL A 150 -28.93 -2.59 -4.86
C VAL A 150 -28.28 -1.24 -5.15
N TYR A 151 -27.02 -1.28 -5.55
CA TYR A 151 -26.22 -0.16 -6.03
C TYR A 151 -25.82 -0.46 -7.48
N LYS A 152 -26.25 0.38 -8.41
CA LYS A 152 -25.96 0.21 -9.82
C LYS A 152 -24.64 0.89 -10.17
N ASP A 153 -24.00 0.41 -11.21
CA ASP A 153 -22.82 1.04 -11.83
C ASP A 153 -21.71 1.37 -10.81
N VAL A 154 -21.45 0.43 -9.90
CA VAL A 154 -20.31 0.53 -8.98
C VAL A 154 -19.05 0.23 -9.75
N GLY A 155 -18.09 1.16 -9.77
CA GLY A 155 -16.79 0.95 -10.39
C GLY A 155 -15.95 -0.04 -9.58
N VAL A 156 -15.36 -1.01 -10.26
CA VAL A 156 -14.51 -2.03 -9.62
C VAL A 156 -13.17 -2.09 -10.33
N HIS A 157 -12.09 -2.15 -9.57
CA HIS A 157 -10.76 -2.47 -10.09
C HIS A 157 -9.95 -3.32 -9.12
N PHE A 158 -8.98 -4.06 -9.63
CA PHE A 158 -7.98 -4.71 -8.78
C PHE A 158 -7.02 -3.68 -8.19
N ARG A 159 -6.63 -3.90 -6.95
CA ARG A 159 -5.65 -3.07 -6.25
C ARG A 159 -4.49 -3.88 -5.69
N GLY A 160 -3.47 -3.17 -5.22
CA GLY A 160 -2.24 -3.73 -4.68
C GLY A 160 -1.17 -3.88 -5.75
N MET A 161 0.08 -3.97 -5.34
CA MET A 161 1.22 -4.22 -6.21
C MET A 161 1.70 -5.66 -6.02
N SER A 162 2.50 -5.93 -4.98
CA SER A 162 2.98 -7.27 -4.69
C SER A 162 1.83 -8.26 -4.44
N SER A 163 0.82 -7.84 -3.68
CA SER A 163 -0.39 -8.62 -3.39
C SER A 163 -1.28 -8.89 -4.61
N TYR A 164 -1.04 -8.19 -5.72
CA TYR A 164 -1.66 -8.48 -7.02
C TYR A 164 -0.79 -9.44 -7.85
N PHE A 165 0.48 -9.08 -8.09
CA PHE A 165 1.36 -9.84 -9.00
C PHE A 165 1.74 -11.24 -8.49
N MET A 166 1.77 -11.43 -7.17
CA MET A 166 2.06 -12.75 -6.57
C MET A 166 0.84 -13.65 -6.48
N VAL A 167 -0.35 -13.16 -6.82
CA VAL A 167 -1.61 -13.91 -6.73
C VAL A 167 -2.02 -14.39 -8.11
N PRO A 168 -2.07 -15.72 -8.33
CA PRO A 168 -2.48 -16.26 -9.62
C PRO A 168 -3.95 -15.97 -9.92
N GLU A 169 -4.32 -16.07 -11.20
CA GLU A 169 -5.70 -16.03 -11.65
C GLU A 169 -6.53 -17.12 -10.96
N GLY A 170 -7.79 -16.83 -10.70
CA GLY A 170 -8.69 -17.72 -9.97
C GLY A 170 -8.49 -17.69 -8.44
N ARG A 171 -7.54 -16.93 -7.92
CA ARG A 171 -7.36 -16.67 -6.47
C ARG A 171 -7.78 -15.25 -6.10
N LYS A 172 -8.03 -15.02 -4.81
CA LYS A 172 -8.46 -13.70 -4.32
C LYS A 172 -7.41 -12.63 -4.57
N ARG A 173 -7.72 -11.64 -5.37
CA ARG A 173 -7.01 -10.37 -5.49
C ARG A 173 -7.78 -9.30 -4.74
N SER A 174 -7.08 -8.29 -4.22
CA SER A 174 -7.72 -7.17 -3.54
C SER A 174 -8.54 -6.33 -4.52
N LEU A 175 -9.71 -5.86 -4.06
CA LEU A 175 -10.66 -5.07 -4.86
C LEU A 175 -10.82 -3.66 -4.27
N ASN A 176 -11.03 -2.70 -5.14
CA ASN A 176 -11.59 -1.40 -4.80
C ASN A 176 -12.99 -1.29 -5.43
N LEU A 177 -13.94 -0.79 -4.68
CA LEU A 177 -15.31 -0.53 -5.12
C LEU A 177 -15.60 0.96 -4.98
N SER A 178 -15.91 1.62 -6.09
CA SER A 178 -16.29 3.04 -6.17
C SER A 178 -17.79 3.17 -6.36
N PHE A 179 -18.52 3.48 -5.30
CA PHE A 179 -19.99 3.62 -5.37
C PHE A 179 -20.40 4.85 -6.17
N ASP A 180 -19.61 5.90 -6.12
CA ASP A 180 -19.85 7.15 -6.83
C ASP A 180 -19.31 7.18 -8.26
N PHE A 181 -19.04 6.02 -8.85
CA PHE A 181 -18.44 5.88 -10.18
C PHE A 181 -19.29 6.55 -11.28
N VAL A 182 -20.61 6.35 -11.29
CA VAL A 182 -21.55 6.99 -12.23
C VAL A 182 -22.41 8.02 -11.52
N ASP A 183 -23.01 7.67 -10.40
CA ASP A 183 -23.83 8.56 -9.56
C ASP A 183 -22.98 9.09 -8.40
N GLU A 184 -22.52 10.34 -8.51
CA GLU A 184 -21.70 10.99 -7.49
C GLU A 184 -22.37 11.06 -6.09
N THR A 185 -23.68 10.86 -6.01
CA THR A 185 -24.41 10.84 -4.73
C THR A 185 -24.49 9.45 -4.11
N GLN A 186 -24.20 8.40 -4.88
CA GLN A 186 -24.29 7.02 -4.42
C GLN A 186 -23.19 6.72 -3.40
N ALA A 187 -23.60 6.11 -2.28
CA ALA A 187 -22.69 5.71 -1.21
C ALA A 187 -23.27 4.55 -0.41
N PHE A 188 -22.41 3.69 0.12
CA PHE A 188 -22.79 2.66 1.08
C PHE A 188 -22.53 3.16 2.50
N GLY A 189 -23.60 3.38 3.28
CA GLY A 189 -23.50 3.89 4.66
C GLY A 189 -22.75 5.22 4.79
N GLY A 190 -22.79 6.06 3.73
CA GLY A 190 -22.10 7.34 3.66
C GLY A 190 -20.64 7.25 3.19
N TYR A 191 -20.13 6.05 2.84
CA TYR A 191 -18.81 5.84 2.26
C TYR A 191 -18.92 5.60 0.76
N LYS A 192 -18.14 6.33 -0.01
CA LYS A 192 -18.10 6.24 -1.47
C LYS A 192 -17.20 5.11 -1.97
N THR A 193 -16.31 4.62 -1.12
CA THR A 193 -15.32 3.61 -1.48
C THR A 193 -15.24 2.51 -0.42
N LEU A 194 -15.17 1.25 -0.86
CA LEU A 194 -14.73 0.11 -0.06
C LEU A 194 -13.43 -0.46 -0.61
N ASN A 195 -12.49 -0.78 0.27
CA ASN A 195 -11.26 -1.49 -0.09
C ASN A 195 -11.30 -2.89 0.53
N LEU A 196 -11.38 -3.90 -0.31
CA LEU A 196 -11.47 -5.30 0.08
C LEU A 196 -10.12 -5.96 -0.17
N LEU A 197 -9.36 -6.19 0.91
CA LEU A 197 -8.01 -6.74 0.87
C LEU A 197 -8.03 -8.25 0.99
N ASN A 198 -7.15 -8.91 0.23
CA ASN A 198 -7.09 -10.37 0.12
C ASN A 198 -6.29 -11.09 1.20
N ALA A 199 -5.72 -10.38 2.17
CA ALA A 199 -4.84 -10.92 3.22
C ALA A 199 -3.65 -11.72 2.66
N ALA A 200 -2.99 -11.22 1.60
CA ALA A 200 -1.98 -11.96 0.83
C ALA A 200 -0.77 -12.44 1.65
N SER A 201 -0.44 -11.80 2.77
CA SER A 201 0.68 -12.13 3.66
C SER A 201 0.24 -12.62 5.04
N ASP A 202 -1.08 -12.74 5.27
CA ASP A 202 -1.62 -13.10 6.60
C ASP A 202 -2.55 -14.31 6.55
N PRO A 203 -2.03 -15.53 6.79
CA PRO A 203 -2.86 -16.73 6.87
C PRO A 203 -3.94 -16.68 7.97
N SER A 204 -3.69 -15.89 9.02
CA SER A 204 -4.61 -15.77 10.14
C SER A 204 -5.79 -14.83 9.89
N PHE A 205 -5.70 -13.91 8.93
CA PHE A 205 -6.62 -12.80 8.73
C PHE A 205 -6.74 -11.83 9.93
N LEU A 206 -5.89 -11.97 10.95
CA LEU A 206 -6.01 -11.25 12.22
C LEU A 206 -5.10 -10.02 12.30
N ARG A 207 -3.89 -10.09 11.71
CA ARG A 207 -2.80 -9.15 12.00
C ARG A 207 -3.14 -7.71 11.66
N ALA A 208 -3.66 -7.46 10.45
CA ALA A 208 -3.98 -6.11 10.03
C ALA A 208 -5.15 -5.49 10.83
N VAL A 209 -6.16 -6.29 11.19
CA VAL A 209 -7.28 -5.83 12.01
C VAL A 209 -6.82 -5.49 13.43
N LEU A 210 -6.06 -6.38 14.06
CA LEU A 210 -5.50 -6.15 15.40
C LEU A 210 -4.53 -4.95 15.42
N TYR A 211 -3.66 -4.85 14.40
CA TYR A 211 -2.78 -3.69 14.25
C TYR A 211 -3.57 -2.38 14.21
N THR A 212 -4.60 -2.34 13.38
CA THR A 212 -5.40 -1.13 13.16
C THR A 212 -6.20 -0.77 14.42
N GLU A 213 -6.74 -1.78 15.12
CA GLU A 213 -7.45 -1.59 16.38
C GLU A 213 -6.53 -1.00 17.46
N ILE A 214 -5.32 -1.56 17.63
CA ILE A 214 -4.32 -1.03 18.57
C ILE A 214 -3.87 0.37 18.15
N ALA A 215 -3.54 0.59 16.87
CA ALA A 215 -3.08 1.87 16.35
C ALA A 215 -4.08 2.99 16.59
N SER A 216 -5.40 2.70 16.52
CA SER A 216 -6.48 3.68 16.72
C SER A 216 -6.49 4.34 18.10
N HIS A 217 -5.84 3.73 19.10
CA HIS A 217 -5.68 4.30 20.45
C HIS A 217 -4.54 5.33 20.53
N TYR A 218 -3.70 5.41 19.53
CA TYR A 218 -2.53 6.29 19.51
C TYR A 218 -2.58 7.34 18.41
N VAL A 219 -3.05 6.97 17.24
CA VAL A 219 -3.11 7.82 16.03
C VAL A 219 -4.42 7.63 15.30
N PRO A 220 -4.86 8.61 14.52
CA PRO A 220 -5.92 8.39 13.56
C PRO A 220 -5.55 7.24 12.61
N ALA A 221 -6.28 6.12 12.71
CA ALA A 221 -6.03 4.93 11.90
C ALA A 221 -7.28 4.59 11.05
N PRO A 222 -7.12 4.00 9.85
CA PRO A 222 -8.25 3.53 9.06
C PRO A 222 -9.07 2.48 9.82
N LYS A 223 -10.40 2.61 9.80
CA LYS A 223 -11.27 1.56 10.34
C LYS A 223 -11.15 0.30 9.51
N MET A 224 -11.24 -0.87 10.15
CA MET A 224 -11.15 -2.16 9.47
C MET A 224 -12.14 -3.17 10.05
N ASN A 225 -12.74 -3.99 9.20
CA ASN A 225 -13.54 -5.15 9.56
C ASN A 225 -13.49 -6.19 8.44
N TYR A 226 -14.37 -7.19 8.49
CA TYR A 226 -14.44 -8.25 7.49
C TYR A 226 -15.68 -8.13 6.62
N MET A 227 -15.56 -8.53 5.34
CA MET A 227 -16.67 -8.68 4.40
C MET A 227 -16.51 -9.96 3.58
N ARG A 228 -17.60 -10.68 3.37
CA ARG A 228 -17.68 -11.76 2.39
C ARG A 228 -17.97 -11.16 1.02
N VAL A 229 -17.31 -11.66 -0.03
CA VAL A 229 -17.54 -11.24 -1.41
C VAL A 229 -18.11 -12.39 -2.20
N VAL A 230 -19.19 -12.12 -2.93
CA VAL A 230 -19.81 -13.04 -3.88
C VAL A 230 -19.78 -12.39 -5.24
N ILE A 231 -19.17 -13.06 -6.24
CA ILE A 231 -19.05 -12.53 -7.60
C ILE A 231 -19.80 -13.45 -8.56
N ASN A 232 -20.75 -12.88 -9.32
CA ASN A 232 -21.60 -13.62 -10.25
C ASN A 232 -22.25 -14.87 -9.61
N GLY A 233 -22.69 -14.70 -8.36
CA GLY A 233 -23.33 -15.74 -7.57
C GLY A 233 -22.39 -16.76 -6.92
N GLU A 234 -21.07 -16.67 -7.13
CA GLU A 234 -20.07 -17.54 -6.52
C GLU A 234 -19.42 -16.87 -5.30
N ASN A 235 -19.30 -17.60 -4.19
CA ASN A 235 -18.57 -17.14 -2.99
C ASN A 235 -17.06 -17.05 -3.28
N TRP A 236 -16.54 -15.84 -3.33
CA TRP A 236 -15.10 -15.55 -3.48
C TRP A 236 -14.36 -15.45 -2.14
N GLY A 237 -15.07 -15.69 -1.06
CA GLY A 237 -14.50 -15.80 0.28
C GLY A 237 -14.46 -14.50 1.07
N LEU A 238 -13.66 -14.54 2.14
CA LEU A 238 -13.56 -13.47 3.13
C LEU A 238 -12.46 -12.47 2.74
N TYR A 239 -12.76 -11.16 2.89
CA TYR A 239 -11.85 -10.05 2.67
C TYR A 239 -11.77 -9.16 3.90
N LEU A 240 -10.64 -8.49 4.09
CA LEU A 240 -10.51 -7.38 5.03
C LEU A 240 -11.04 -6.11 4.35
N ASN A 241 -12.04 -5.47 4.94
CA ASN A 241 -12.55 -4.19 4.46
C ASN A 241 -11.87 -3.06 5.22
N THR A 242 -11.01 -2.30 4.55
CA THR A 242 -10.29 -1.17 5.15
C THR A 242 -10.79 0.17 4.63
N GLN A 243 -10.91 1.14 5.54
CA GLN A 243 -11.36 2.49 5.21
C GLN A 243 -10.38 3.18 4.26
N GLN A 244 -10.91 3.75 3.19
CA GLN A 244 -10.10 4.55 2.25
C GLN A 244 -9.66 5.86 2.90
N PHE A 245 -8.38 6.22 2.72
CA PHE A 245 -7.87 7.52 3.10
C PHE A 245 -8.37 8.61 2.14
N ASN A 246 -9.54 9.14 2.43
CA ASN A 246 -10.25 10.14 1.63
C ASN A 246 -11.01 11.13 2.55
N LYS A 247 -11.95 11.88 2.00
CA LYS A 247 -12.79 12.82 2.77
C LYS A 247 -13.61 12.15 3.87
N ASN A 248 -14.03 10.90 3.70
CA ASN A 248 -14.73 10.16 4.74
C ASN A 248 -13.82 9.86 5.93
N PHE A 249 -12.57 9.46 5.65
CA PHE A 249 -11.58 9.26 6.71
C PHE A 249 -11.32 10.56 7.48
N THR A 250 -11.07 11.66 6.79
CA THR A 250 -10.78 12.94 7.47
C THR A 250 -11.99 13.47 8.23
N ARG A 251 -13.22 13.26 7.73
CA ARG A 251 -14.44 13.53 8.50
C ARG A 251 -14.50 12.72 9.80
N ASP A 252 -14.21 11.43 9.72
CA ASP A 252 -14.32 10.52 10.86
C ASP A 252 -13.22 10.74 11.89
N ALA A 253 -12.00 11.02 11.46
CA ALA A 253 -10.81 11.15 12.31
C ALA A 253 -10.53 12.58 12.79
N PHE A 254 -10.87 13.59 11.98
CA PHE A 254 -10.54 15.01 12.23
C PHE A 254 -11.77 15.93 12.21
N ALA A 255 -12.97 15.37 12.13
CA ALA A 255 -14.23 16.11 12.02
C ALA A 255 -14.27 17.14 10.86
N SER A 256 -13.48 16.92 9.81
CA SER A 256 -13.40 17.80 8.63
C SER A 256 -13.28 17.00 7.33
N THR A 257 -13.89 17.50 6.27
CA THR A 257 -13.73 16.97 4.89
C THR A 257 -12.81 17.84 4.04
N LYS A 258 -12.28 18.92 4.60
CA LYS A 258 -11.39 19.88 3.95
C LYS A 258 -9.93 19.53 4.21
N GLY A 259 -9.02 20.39 3.74
CA GLY A 259 -7.59 20.18 3.88
C GLY A 259 -6.97 19.36 2.76
N ALA A 260 -5.64 19.25 2.79
CA ALA A 260 -4.87 18.55 1.77
C ALA A 260 -4.44 17.16 2.25
N ARG A 261 -4.32 16.21 1.33
CA ARG A 261 -3.97 14.82 1.61
C ARG A 261 -2.89 14.35 0.65
N TRP A 262 -1.91 13.61 1.19
CA TRP A 262 -0.87 12.95 0.41
C TRP A 262 -0.73 11.49 0.85
N LYS A 263 -0.34 10.65 -0.08
CA LYS A 263 0.16 9.30 0.17
C LYS A 263 1.66 9.27 -0.06
N ALA A 264 2.38 8.58 0.82
CA ALA A 264 3.69 8.02 0.56
C ALA A 264 3.48 6.54 0.18
N PRO A 265 3.36 6.22 -1.11
CA PRO A 265 3.01 4.88 -1.56
C PRO A 265 4.11 3.88 -1.23
N GLY A 266 3.74 2.61 -1.09
CA GLY A 266 4.68 1.50 -0.88
C GLY A 266 5.76 1.47 -1.95
N SER A 267 7.03 1.47 -1.55
CA SER A 267 8.17 1.41 -2.44
C SER A 267 9.30 0.59 -1.83
N PRO A 268 9.82 -0.42 -2.53
CA PRO A 268 10.96 -1.20 -2.03
C PRO A 268 12.22 -0.38 -1.74
N GLY A 269 12.40 0.75 -2.43
CA GLY A 269 13.51 1.68 -2.23
C GLY A 269 13.08 2.98 -1.56
N GLY A 270 12.05 2.95 -0.70
CA GLY A 270 11.34 4.11 -0.16
C GLY A 270 12.23 5.28 0.25
N GLN A 271 11.81 6.49 -0.14
CA GLN A 271 12.54 7.73 0.10
C GLN A 271 11.64 8.85 0.64
N ALA A 272 10.43 8.50 1.09
CA ALA A 272 9.51 9.45 1.71
C ALA A 272 9.85 9.65 3.20
N GLY A 273 11.12 9.90 3.51
CA GLY A 273 11.65 9.99 4.87
C GLY A 273 11.53 11.35 5.54
N PHE A 274 10.77 12.30 4.98
CA PHE A 274 10.70 13.70 5.41
C PHE A 274 12.00 14.48 5.17
N ASN A 275 12.82 14.03 4.23
CA ASN A 275 14.03 14.74 3.85
C ASN A 275 13.71 16.02 3.09
N TYR A 276 14.43 17.13 3.40
CA TYR A 276 14.32 18.36 2.64
C TYR A 276 15.14 18.24 1.34
N LEU A 277 14.46 18.35 0.21
CA LEU A 277 15.03 18.22 -1.14
C LEU A 277 15.05 19.55 -1.90
N GLY A 278 15.00 20.67 -1.16
CA GLY A 278 14.84 22.02 -1.73
C GLY A 278 13.38 22.43 -1.89
N ASP A 279 13.14 23.67 -2.34
CA ASP A 279 11.79 24.25 -2.39
C ASP A 279 10.98 23.86 -3.66
N ASN A 280 11.59 23.08 -4.58
CA ASN A 280 10.91 22.66 -5.81
C ASN A 280 10.02 21.45 -5.56
N VAL A 281 8.71 21.62 -5.73
CA VAL A 281 7.69 20.56 -5.60
C VAL A 281 7.99 19.33 -6.46
N ALA A 282 8.58 19.52 -7.65
CA ALA A 282 8.87 18.42 -8.57
C ALA A 282 9.83 17.38 -7.97
N ALA A 283 10.68 17.77 -7.00
CA ALA A 283 11.58 16.84 -6.30
C ALA A 283 10.85 15.88 -5.36
N TYR A 284 9.64 16.22 -4.93
CA TYR A 284 8.85 15.45 -3.97
C TYR A 284 7.79 14.55 -4.63
N LYS A 285 7.28 14.93 -5.80
CA LYS A 285 6.24 14.17 -6.52
C LYS A 285 6.57 12.71 -6.80
N PRO A 286 7.83 12.28 -6.95
CA PRO A 286 8.17 10.86 -7.04
C PRO A 286 7.90 10.06 -5.77
N PHE A 287 7.84 10.71 -4.61
CA PHE A 287 7.72 10.07 -3.29
C PHE A 287 6.39 10.32 -2.60
N TYR A 288 5.72 11.42 -2.95
CA TYR A 288 4.44 11.83 -2.37
C TYR A 288 3.43 12.13 -3.47
N THR A 289 2.29 11.46 -3.41
CA THR A 289 1.18 11.71 -4.33
C THR A 289 0.09 12.48 -3.61
N MET A 290 -0.25 13.69 -4.10
CA MET A 290 -1.40 14.42 -3.56
C MET A 290 -2.69 13.69 -3.99
N THR A 291 -3.54 13.33 -3.03
CA THR A 291 -4.81 12.61 -3.24
C THR A 291 -6.04 13.51 -3.03
N SER A 292 -5.83 14.78 -2.67
CA SER A 292 -6.81 15.84 -2.75
C SER A 292 -6.66 16.61 -4.06
N LYS A 293 -7.51 17.63 -4.29
CA LYS A 293 -7.30 18.57 -5.39
C LYS A 293 -5.89 19.17 -5.27
N GLU A 294 -5.19 19.27 -6.39
CA GLU A 294 -3.85 19.86 -6.45
C GLU A 294 -3.86 21.28 -5.87
N ASP A 295 -2.97 21.54 -4.93
CA ASP A 295 -2.86 22.81 -4.20
C ASP A 295 -1.38 23.17 -4.00
N PRO A 296 -0.86 24.15 -4.76
CA PRO A 296 0.52 24.60 -4.63
C PRO A 296 0.87 25.16 -3.25
N LYS A 297 -0.12 25.78 -2.55
CA LYS A 297 0.10 26.29 -1.20
C LYS A 297 0.29 25.14 -0.21
N ALA A 298 -0.54 24.12 -0.29
CA ALA A 298 -0.42 22.96 0.57
C ALA A 298 0.93 22.23 0.35
N TRP A 299 1.40 22.15 -0.89
CA TRP A 299 2.75 21.65 -1.18
C TRP A 299 3.84 22.49 -0.53
N ALA A 300 3.75 23.81 -0.61
CA ALA A 300 4.72 24.71 0.02
C ALA A 300 4.72 24.55 1.55
N ASP A 301 3.54 24.42 2.15
CA ASP A 301 3.39 24.18 3.60
C ASP A 301 4.01 22.83 4.01
N LEU A 302 3.81 21.77 3.24
CA LEU A 302 4.42 20.45 3.49
C LEU A 302 5.96 20.51 3.37
N ILE A 303 6.48 21.18 2.33
CA ILE A 303 7.92 21.37 2.14
C ILE A 303 8.52 22.18 3.29
N LYS A 304 7.77 23.16 3.81
CA LYS A 304 8.19 23.92 4.99
C LYS A 304 8.36 23.02 6.22
N VAL A 305 7.47 22.03 6.42
CA VAL A 305 7.64 21.03 7.50
C VAL A 305 8.96 20.27 7.31
N PHE A 306 9.24 19.80 6.09
CA PHE A 306 10.49 19.09 5.82
C PHE A 306 11.72 19.98 6.05
N LYS A 307 11.69 21.23 5.60
CA LYS A 307 12.77 22.20 5.81
C LYS A 307 13.05 22.44 7.28
N VAL A 308 12.00 22.77 8.06
CA VAL A 308 12.12 23.01 9.50
C VAL A 308 12.68 21.78 10.21
N LEU A 309 12.17 20.59 9.88
CA LEU A 309 12.67 19.33 10.48
C LEU A 309 14.17 19.09 10.21
N ASN A 310 14.65 19.41 9.00
CA ASN A 310 16.02 19.09 8.60
C ASN A 310 17.04 20.15 9.00
N GLU A 311 16.65 21.44 9.03
CA GLU A 311 17.56 22.57 9.19
C GLU A 311 17.57 23.17 10.62
N THR A 312 16.54 22.87 11.45
CA THR A 312 16.47 23.42 12.81
C THR A 312 17.34 22.61 13.77
N PRO A 313 18.17 23.27 14.59
CA PRO A 313 18.94 22.60 15.65
C PRO A 313 18.04 21.87 16.65
N PRO A 314 18.49 20.71 17.20
CA PRO A 314 17.66 19.85 18.06
C PRO A 314 17.00 20.57 19.23
N GLU A 315 17.68 21.51 19.88
CA GLU A 315 17.18 22.25 21.06
C GLU A 315 16.03 23.22 20.73
N LYS A 316 15.82 23.55 19.46
CA LYS A 316 14.74 24.44 18.98
C LYS A 316 13.70 23.70 18.16
N LEU A 317 13.95 22.42 17.84
CA LEU A 317 13.18 21.69 16.83
C LEU A 317 11.71 21.53 17.21
N GLU A 318 11.41 21.10 18.43
CA GLU A 318 10.04 20.90 18.90
C GLU A 318 9.21 22.20 18.80
N ALA A 319 9.77 23.31 19.31
CA ALA A 319 9.10 24.60 19.26
C ALA A 319 8.89 25.12 17.82
N ALA A 320 9.84 24.86 16.92
CA ALA A 320 9.74 25.26 15.53
C ALA A 320 8.70 24.45 14.73
N LEU A 321 8.55 23.16 15.04
CA LEU A 321 7.56 22.28 14.40
C LEU A 321 6.14 22.45 14.97
N ALA A 322 6.00 22.77 16.26
CA ALA A 322 4.71 22.80 16.94
C ALA A 322 3.58 23.58 16.23
N PRO A 323 3.81 24.70 15.52
CA PRO A 323 2.74 25.40 14.82
C PRO A 323 2.33 24.80 13.47
N ILE A 324 3.12 23.85 12.90
CA ILE A 324 2.95 23.36 11.52
C ILE A 324 2.90 21.84 11.40
N PHE A 325 3.30 21.10 12.43
CA PHE A 325 3.38 19.65 12.40
C PHE A 325 3.01 19.04 13.75
N ASP A 326 2.18 18.02 13.76
CA ASP A 326 1.78 17.25 14.94
C ASP A 326 2.92 16.33 15.40
N VAL A 327 3.85 16.89 16.16
CA VAL A 327 5.03 16.17 16.66
C VAL A 327 4.62 15.01 17.57
N ASP A 328 3.61 15.18 18.43
CA ASP A 328 3.16 14.12 19.33
C ASP A 328 2.53 12.95 18.55
N GLY A 329 1.65 13.26 17.59
CA GLY A 329 1.09 12.25 16.68
C GLY A 329 2.17 11.51 15.90
N ALA A 330 3.22 12.21 15.46
CA ALA A 330 4.35 11.59 14.75
C ALA A 330 5.15 10.64 15.68
N LEU A 331 5.38 11.00 16.93
CA LEU A 331 6.05 10.10 17.89
C LEU A 331 5.22 8.84 18.17
N ARG A 332 3.90 8.99 18.30
CA ARG A 332 2.96 7.86 18.47
C ARG A 332 2.94 6.97 17.23
N PHE A 333 2.89 7.56 16.04
CA PHE A 333 2.98 6.82 14.79
C PHE A 333 4.26 5.98 14.72
N LEU A 334 5.42 6.59 14.96
CA LEU A 334 6.70 5.88 14.97
C LEU A 334 6.75 4.78 16.05
N ALA A 335 6.11 4.99 17.19
CA ALA A 335 6.03 4.00 18.26
C ALA A 335 5.17 2.79 17.86
N VAL A 336 4.00 3.02 17.26
CA VAL A 336 3.11 1.96 16.76
C VAL A 336 3.81 1.14 15.69
N GLU A 337 4.41 1.80 14.68
CA GLU A 337 5.12 1.16 13.56
C GLU A 337 6.21 0.19 14.05
N VAL A 338 6.98 0.63 15.05
CA VAL A 338 8.07 -0.19 15.58
C VAL A 338 7.57 -1.22 16.60
N ALA A 339 6.66 -0.85 17.50
CA ALA A 339 6.15 -1.77 18.51
C ALA A 339 5.41 -2.97 17.90
N LEU A 340 4.64 -2.73 16.84
CA LEU A 340 3.90 -3.76 16.11
C LEU A 340 4.69 -4.33 14.90
N VAL A 341 5.93 -3.93 14.72
CA VAL A 341 6.86 -4.45 13.68
C VAL A 341 6.23 -4.45 12.29
N ASN A 342 5.80 -3.26 11.80
CA ASN A 342 5.36 -3.13 10.41
C ASN A 342 6.58 -3.17 9.48
N THR A 343 6.84 -4.33 8.84
CA THR A 343 8.05 -4.55 8.05
C THR A 343 8.09 -3.81 6.72
N ASP A 344 6.96 -3.31 6.24
CA ASP A 344 6.86 -2.46 5.05
C ASP A 344 6.76 -0.96 5.38
N GLY A 345 6.57 -0.64 6.67
CA GLY A 345 6.30 0.70 7.14
C GLY A 345 7.51 1.66 7.15
N PHE A 346 7.33 2.77 7.87
CA PHE A 346 8.25 3.90 7.87
C PHE A 346 9.68 3.53 8.29
N TRP A 347 9.86 2.72 9.33
CA TRP A 347 11.19 2.39 9.85
C TRP A 347 12.04 1.57 8.87
N THR A 348 11.41 0.80 7.97
CA THR A 348 12.08 -0.04 6.96
C THR A 348 12.32 0.74 5.68
N ARG A 349 11.24 1.23 5.08
CA ARG A 349 11.20 1.74 3.71
C ARG A 349 10.88 3.23 3.60
N ALA A 350 10.54 3.91 4.70
CA ALA A 350 9.99 5.27 4.66
C ALA A 350 8.86 5.39 3.62
N SER A 351 7.91 4.45 3.66
CA SER A 351 6.74 4.36 2.77
C SER A 351 5.51 3.87 3.54
N ASP A 352 4.41 3.64 2.85
CA ASP A 352 3.17 3.08 3.39
C ASP A 352 2.55 3.88 4.54
N TYR A 353 2.55 5.20 4.38
CA TYR A 353 1.84 6.11 5.26
C TYR A 353 1.15 7.22 4.46
N SER A 354 0.30 7.97 5.13
CA SER A 354 -0.42 9.10 4.55
C SER A 354 -0.20 10.36 5.37
N LEU A 355 -0.34 11.53 4.73
CA LEU A 355 -0.26 12.84 5.38
C LEU A 355 -1.57 13.59 5.18
N TYR A 356 -1.99 14.29 6.21
CA TYR A 356 -3.15 15.17 6.16
C TYR A 356 -2.79 16.54 6.73
N GLN A 357 -2.97 17.57 5.93
CA GLN A 357 -2.93 18.96 6.41
C GLN A 357 -4.36 19.41 6.70
N ASP A 358 -4.63 19.77 7.94
CA ASP A 358 -5.93 20.25 8.38
C ASP A 358 -6.20 21.70 7.96
N GLU A 359 -7.39 22.22 8.27
CA GLU A 359 -7.80 23.59 7.94
C GLU A 359 -6.99 24.66 8.67
N LYS A 360 -6.27 24.32 9.72
CA LYS A 360 -5.38 25.21 10.47
C LYS A 360 -3.95 25.21 9.94
N GLY A 361 -3.67 24.35 8.95
CA GLY A 361 -2.34 24.18 8.36
C GLY A 361 -1.45 23.19 9.10
N MET A 362 -1.96 22.49 10.12
CA MET A 362 -1.24 21.45 10.85
C MET A 362 -1.15 20.17 10.00
N VAL A 363 0.05 19.64 9.84
CA VAL A 363 0.28 18.38 9.12
C VAL A 363 0.30 17.23 10.12
N HIS A 364 -0.50 16.19 9.84
CA HIS A 364 -0.63 14.95 10.60
C HIS A 364 -0.15 13.77 9.77
N ILE A 365 0.40 12.74 10.43
CA ILE A 365 0.79 11.48 9.81
C ILE A 365 -0.20 10.37 10.20
N VAL A 366 -0.54 9.50 9.25
CA VAL A 366 -1.55 8.45 9.37
C VAL A 366 -0.97 7.14 8.85
N PRO A 367 -1.09 6.01 9.57
CA PRO A 367 -0.67 4.71 9.06
C PRO A 367 -1.47 4.30 7.83
N HIS A 368 -0.81 3.62 6.90
CA HIS A 368 -1.40 3.07 5.69
C HIS A 368 -0.73 1.74 5.37
N ASP A 369 -1.47 0.77 4.81
CA ASP A 369 -0.99 -0.55 4.41
C ASP A 369 -0.22 -1.31 5.51
N VAL A 370 -0.96 -1.71 6.54
CA VAL A 370 -0.41 -2.32 7.78
C VAL A 370 -0.41 -3.86 7.77
N ASN A 371 -0.61 -4.47 6.62
CA ASN A 371 -0.77 -5.92 6.44
C ASN A 371 0.50 -6.73 6.76
N GLU A 372 1.68 -6.10 6.78
CA GLU A 372 2.95 -6.72 7.16
C GLU A 372 3.29 -6.58 8.65
N GLY A 373 2.40 -5.96 9.43
CA GLY A 373 2.56 -5.83 10.89
C GLY A 373 2.38 -7.14 11.64
N MET A 374 2.93 -7.24 12.86
CA MET A 374 2.80 -8.37 13.79
C MET A 374 3.25 -9.72 13.20
N GLY A 375 4.16 -9.70 12.22
CA GLY A 375 4.75 -10.90 11.63
C GLY A 375 5.83 -11.49 12.53
N THR A 376 5.91 -12.82 12.60
CA THR A 376 7.06 -13.54 13.14
C THR A 376 8.10 -13.73 12.02
N GLU A 377 9.40 -13.79 12.36
CA GLU A 377 10.49 -14.02 11.37
C GLU A 377 10.29 -15.29 10.53
N GLU A 378 9.54 -16.26 11.02
CA GLU A 378 9.22 -17.48 10.29
C GLU A 378 8.43 -17.23 8.99
N GLY A 379 7.70 -16.10 8.88
CA GLY A 379 7.02 -15.70 7.65
C GLY A 379 7.89 -14.91 6.67
N GLY A 380 8.93 -14.22 7.13
CA GLY A 380 9.79 -13.35 6.31
C GLY A 380 11.06 -14.02 5.78
N GLY A 381 11.52 -15.11 6.39
CA GLY A 381 12.78 -15.79 6.05
C GLY A 381 12.64 -17.10 5.27
N ARG A 382 11.47 -17.71 5.26
CA ARG A 382 11.16 -18.92 4.49
C ARG A 382 9.94 -18.70 3.59
N ARG A 383 10.11 -17.92 2.54
CA ARG A 383 9.29 -18.05 1.33
C ARG A 383 9.62 -19.40 0.68
N GLY A 384 9.01 -20.47 1.14
CA GLY A 384 9.29 -21.78 0.57
C GLY A 384 8.82 -22.93 1.44
N GLY A 385 7.52 -23.14 1.56
CA GLY A 385 6.96 -24.27 2.28
C GLY A 385 5.54 -24.64 1.90
N GLY A 386 5.01 -24.08 0.77
CA GLY A 386 3.93 -24.74 0.05
C GLY A 386 4.54 -25.53 -1.11
N PRO A 387 3.85 -26.49 -1.73
CA PRO A 387 4.34 -27.13 -2.94
C PRO A 387 4.44 -26.08 -4.05
N GLY A 388 5.61 -25.40 -4.17
CA GLY A 388 5.88 -24.30 -5.08
C GLY A 388 6.80 -23.20 -4.53
N GLY A 389 7.36 -23.38 -3.32
CA GLY A 389 8.29 -22.43 -2.72
C GLY A 389 9.59 -22.28 -3.50
N PHE A 390 9.81 -21.12 -4.11
CA PHE A 390 10.95 -20.82 -4.97
C PHE A 390 12.04 -20.10 -4.16
N MET A 391 13.17 -20.78 -3.94
CA MET A 391 14.40 -20.14 -3.47
C MET A 391 14.95 -19.25 -4.60
N ILE A 392 14.96 -17.94 -4.41
CA ILE A 392 15.77 -17.05 -5.23
C ILE A 392 17.23 -17.23 -4.79
N ARG A 393 17.93 -18.12 -5.44
CA ARG A 393 19.39 -18.14 -5.45
C ARG A 393 19.81 -16.97 -6.36
N GLY A 394 20.33 -15.91 -5.79
CA GLY A 394 20.86 -14.76 -6.53
C GLY A 394 22.01 -15.16 -7.43
N GLY A 395 21.68 -15.53 -8.66
CA GLY A 395 22.59 -15.64 -9.77
C GLY A 395 22.23 -14.55 -10.76
N GLY A 396 23.00 -13.46 -10.80
CA GLY A 396 22.90 -12.47 -11.88
C GLY A 396 23.24 -13.14 -13.21
N PRO A 397 22.51 -12.83 -14.30
CA PRO A 397 22.88 -13.31 -15.63
C PRO A 397 24.10 -12.53 -16.11
N GLY A 398 25.24 -13.17 -16.26
CA GLY A 398 26.40 -12.59 -16.94
C GLY A 398 27.79 -12.85 -16.34
N GLY A 399 28.00 -13.96 -15.65
CA GLY A 399 29.33 -14.48 -15.43
C GLY A 399 29.71 -15.42 -16.60
N PRO A 400 30.90 -15.27 -17.20
CA PRO A 400 31.35 -16.24 -18.20
C PRO A 400 31.51 -17.63 -17.56
N PRO A 401 31.35 -18.72 -18.33
CA PRO A 401 31.50 -20.07 -17.81
C PRO A 401 32.88 -20.29 -17.22
N PRO A 402 33.03 -21.09 -16.16
CA PRO A 402 34.31 -21.37 -15.55
C PRO A 402 35.19 -22.10 -16.55
N GLY A 403 36.30 -21.49 -16.97
CA GLY A 403 37.29 -22.14 -17.82
C GLY A 403 38.04 -21.27 -18.81
N THR A 404 37.84 -19.96 -18.92
CA THR A 404 38.58 -19.11 -19.86
C THR A 404 39.21 -17.88 -19.17
N GLY A 405 39.97 -18.09 -18.12
CA GLY A 405 40.82 -17.06 -17.55
C GLY A 405 42.22 -17.10 -18.20
N ASP A 406 42.70 -15.96 -18.70
CA ASP A 406 44.10 -15.79 -19.14
C ASP A 406 45.01 -16.04 -17.93
N PRO A 407 45.90 -17.06 -17.98
CA PRO A 407 46.78 -17.37 -16.86
C PRO A 407 47.84 -16.28 -16.59
N ASN A 408 47.96 -15.25 -17.45
CA ASN A 408 48.93 -14.15 -17.34
C ASN A 408 48.30 -12.81 -16.92
N ALA A 409 47.02 -12.76 -16.54
CA ALA A 409 46.41 -11.52 -16.06
C ALA A 409 46.98 -11.13 -14.68
N PRO A 410 47.39 -9.86 -14.46
CA PRO A 410 47.87 -9.43 -13.16
C PRO A 410 46.78 -9.52 -12.11
N PRO A 411 47.12 -9.87 -10.86
CA PRO A 411 46.13 -9.95 -9.78
C PRO A 411 45.51 -8.56 -9.54
N PRO A 412 44.21 -8.50 -9.22
CA PRO A 412 43.56 -7.24 -8.89
C PRO A 412 44.21 -6.60 -7.65
N PRO A 413 44.30 -5.27 -7.57
CA PRO A 413 44.90 -4.59 -6.44
C PRO A 413 44.14 -4.90 -5.15
N PRO A 414 44.80 -4.96 -3.99
CA PRO A 414 44.13 -5.19 -2.71
C PRO A 414 43.15 -4.04 -2.40
N MET A 415 41.89 -4.39 -2.15
CA MET A 415 40.89 -3.42 -1.70
C MET A 415 41.27 -2.93 -0.30
N GLY A 416 41.49 -1.62 -0.17
CA GLY A 416 41.74 -0.96 1.10
C GLY A 416 40.54 -1.03 2.03
N PRO A 417 40.74 -0.89 3.36
CA PRO A 417 39.66 -0.88 4.34
C PRO A 417 38.89 0.46 4.29
N GLY A 418 37.90 0.54 3.44
CA GLY A 418 37.11 1.74 3.19
C GLY A 418 36.05 1.46 2.14
N GLY A 419 35.37 0.35 2.26
CA GLY A 419 34.43 -0.09 1.26
C GLY A 419 33.02 0.29 1.56
N PHE A 420 32.40 0.90 0.65
CA PHE A 420 31.00 1.03 0.31
C PHE A 420 30.05 0.07 1.05
N GLY A 421 29.56 0.49 2.20
CA GLY A 421 28.43 -0.09 2.92
C GLY A 421 27.10 0.43 2.40
N GLY A 422 26.89 0.42 1.09
CA GLY A 422 25.62 0.73 0.42
C GLY A 422 24.97 -0.55 -0.09
N ARG A 423 24.80 -1.55 0.75
CA ARG A 423 23.89 -2.66 0.48
C ARG A 423 22.52 -2.30 1.04
N GLY A 424 21.65 -1.72 0.20
CA GLY A 424 20.23 -1.90 0.28
C GLY A 424 19.91 -3.39 0.09
N GLY A 425 20.28 -4.21 1.07
CA GLY A 425 19.78 -5.55 1.19
C GLY A 425 18.29 -5.44 1.46
N PHE A 426 17.47 -6.23 0.80
CA PHE A 426 16.12 -6.55 1.26
C PHE A 426 16.24 -6.88 2.75
N GLY A 427 15.76 -5.96 3.61
CA GLY A 427 16.12 -5.88 4.99
C GLY A 427 15.94 -7.22 5.69
N ARG A 428 16.81 -7.51 6.63
CA ARG A 428 16.51 -8.46 7.69
C ARG A 428 15.15 -8.05 8.22
N GLY A 429 14.11 -8.85 7.95
CA GLY A 429 12.79 -8.61 8.45
C GLY A 429 12.90 -8.43 9.96
N GLY A 430 12.35 -7.33 10.48
CA GLY A 430 12.32 -7.14 11.91
C GLY A 430 11.48 -8.24 12.53
N GLY A 431 12.07 -8.96 13.48
CA GLY A 431 11.36 -9.92 14.30
C GLY A 431 10.86 -9.28 15.61
N PRO A 432 10.35 -10.10 16.51
CA PRO A 432 9.95 -9.65 17.84
C PRO A 432 11.06 -8.97 18.64
N ASP A 433 12.32 -9.15 18.28
CA ASP A 433 13.52 -8.55 18.86
C ASP A 433 13.99 -7.25 18.18
N LEU A 434 13.17 -6.68 17.29
CA LEU A 434 13.48 -5.40 16.65
C LEU A 434 13.75 -4.30 17.67
N ASP A 435 14.95 -3.68 17.58
CA ASP A 435 15.32 -2.58 18.47
C ASP A 435 14.36 -1.38 18.29
N PRO A 436 13.71 -0.88 19.37
CA PRO A 436 12.88 0.32 19.27
C PRO A 436 13.64 1.56 18.81
N LEU A 437 14.97 1.58 18.89
CA LEU A 437 15.82 2.66 18.41
C LEU A 437 16.52 2.36 17.08
N ILE A 438 16.08 1.35 16.36
CA ILE A 438 16.64 1.02 15.04
C ILE A 438 16.66 2.24 14.11
N GLY A 439 17.77 2.44 13.39
CA GLY A 439 17.89 3.49 12.37
C GLY A 439 17.88 4.92 12.91
N LEU A 440 18.34 5.16 14.14
CA LEU A 440 18.51 6.53 14.67
C LEU A 440 19.45 7.39 13.81
N ASP A 441 20.46 6.78 13.21
CA ASP A 441 21.47 7.45 12.38
C ASP A 441 21.10 7.44 10.91
N ASP A 442 19.92 6.92 10.55
CA ASP A 442 19.50 6.84 9.15
C ASP A 442 19.03 8.22 8.65
N ASN A 443 19.96 8.90 7.97
CA ASN A 443 19.70 10.21 7.37
C ASN A 443 18.64 10.16 6.24
N GLY A 444 18.34 8.98 5.69
CA GLY A 444 17.25 8.80 4.74
C GLY A 444 15.87 8.86 5.36
N LYS A 445 15.78 8.84 6.70
CA LYS A 445 14.55 8.87 7.49
C LYS A 445 14.55 10.03 8.48
N ALA A 446 14.59 11.26 7.97
CA ALA A 446 14.73 12.49 8.75
C ALA A 446 13.65 12.62 9.84
N LEU A 447 12.39 12.23 9.58
CA LEU A 447 11.35 12.26 10.61
C LEU A 447 11.80 11.52 11.88
N ARG A 448 12.34 10.32 11.72
CA ARG A 448 12.77 9.49 12.84
C ARG A 448 14.08 10.01 13.45
N SER A 449 15.13 10.15 12.63
CA SER A 449 16.47 10.51 13.10
C SER A 449 16.51 11.89 13.75
N LYS A 450 15.79 12.87 13.19
CA LYS A 450 15.79 14.24 13.73
C LYS A 450 14.92 14.37 14.98
N LEU A 451 13.70 13.83 15.00
CA LEU A 451 12.86 13.89 16.20
C LEU A 451 13.50 13.14 17.37
N LEU A 452 14.02 11.93 17.13
CA LEU A 452 14.61 11.13 18.20
C LEU A 452 16.06 11.54 18.57
N ALA A 453 16.67 12.48 17.83
CA ALA A 453 17.88 13.16 18.29
C ALA A 453 17.61 14.08 19.51
N VAL A 454 16.39 14.60 19.65
CA VAL A 454 15.99 15.41 20.81
C VAL A 454 15.72 14.49 21.99
N PRO A 455 16.47 14.59 23.12
CA PRO A 455 16.35 13.65 24.24
C PRO A 455 14.94 13.57 24.84
N ALA A 456 14.25 14.71 24.97
CA ALA A 456 12.88 14.77 25.51
C ALA A 456 11.87 14.03 24.59
N LEU A 457 11.97 14.25 23.28
CA LEU A 457 11.11 13.57 22.29
C LEU A 457 11.41 12.06 22.21
N ARG A 458 12.69 11.67 22.31
CA ARG A 458 13.09 10.27 22.40
C ARG A 458 12.51 9.60 23.64
N ALA A 459 12.60 10.24 24.80
CA ALA A 459 12.04 9.71 26.04
C ALA A 459 10.51 9.54 25.92
N LYS A 460 9.83 10.52 25.33
CA LYS A 460 8.39 10.46 25.07
C LYS A 460 8.02 9.36 24.09
N TYR A 461 8.76 9.21 23.00
CA TYR A 461 8.62 8.10 22.05
C TYR A 461 8.75 6.73 22.74
N LEU A 462 9.82 6.53 23.55
CA LEU A 462 10.03 5.27 24.27
C LEU A 462 8.94 5.01 25.30
N SER A 463 8.34 6.04 25.90
CA SER A 463 7.18 5.87 26.77
C SER A 463 5.96 5.32 26.03
N TYR A 464 5.72 5.75 24.79
CA TYR A 464 4.66 5.18 23.94
C TYR A 464 4.95 3.73 23.53
N VAL A 465 6.19 3.42 23.15
CA VAL A 465 6.59 2.03 22.85
C VAL A 465 6.34 1.12 24.06
N ARG A 466 6.71 1.61 25.27
CA ARG A 466 6.48 0.88 26.51
C ARG A 466 5.00 0.72 26.83
N ASP A 467 4.21 1.77 26.68
CA ASP A 467 2.76 1.74 26.91
C ASP A 467 2.05 0.73 25.99
N ILE A 468 2.46 0.66 24.70
CA ILE A 468 1.96 -0.37 23.78
C ILE A 468 2.32 -1.79 24.28
N ALA A 469 3.56 -1.98 24.71
CA ALA A 469 4.00 -3.27 25.22
C ALA A 469 3.26 -3.70 26.50
N GLU A 470 3.04 -2.76 27.42
CA GLU A 470 2.38 -3.03 28.70
C GLU A 470 0.89 -3.32 28.52
N LYS A 471 0.18 -2.54 27.68
CA LYS A 471 -1.28 -2.58 27.56
C LYS A 471 -1.77 -3.52 26.47
N TRP A 472 -1.16 -3.42 25.27
CA TRP A 472 -1.72 -4.05 24.07
C TRP A 472 -1.03 -5.34 23.65
N LEU A 473 0.26 -5.50 23.98
CA LEU A 473 0.95 -6.79 23.76
C LEU A 473 0.83 -7.71 24.99
N ASP A 474 0.14 -7.28 26.05
CA ASP A 474 -0.24 -8.17 27.14
C ASP A 474 -1.32 -9.15 26.65
N TRP A 475 -1.06 -10.45 26.82
CA TRP A 475 -1.96 -11.48 26.31
C TRP A 475 -3.34 -11.45 26.96
N THR A 476 -3.46 -10.94 28.17
CA THR A 476 -4.76 -10.76 28.85
C THR A 476 -5.64 -9.72 28.13
N THR A 477 -5.04 -8.79 27.39
CA THR A 477 -5.73 -7.81 26.54
C THR A 477 -5.85 -8.30 25.10
N LEU A 478 -4.73 -8.67 24.48
CA LEU A 478 -4.69 -9.03 23.04
C LEU A 478 -5.35 -10.38 22.76
N GLY A 479 -5.23 -11.35 23.68
CA GLY A 479 -5.77 -12.69 23.47
C GLY A 479 -7.28 -12.71 23.24
N PRO A 480 -8.11 -12.10 24.09
CA PRO A 480 -9.55 -11.99 23.87
C PRO A 480 -9.92 -11.27 22.55
N MET A 481 -9.16 -10.25 22.13
CA MET A 481 -9.38 -9.57 20.85
C MET A 481 -9.10 -10.51 19.67
N ALA A 482 -7.94 -11.18 19.69
CA ALA A 482 -7.55 -12.12 18.65
C ALA A 482 -8.55 -13.28 18.54
N GLN A 483 -8.95 -13.87 19.67
CA GLN A 483 -9.92 -14.96 19.71
C GLN A 483 -11.29 -14.53 19.18
N LYS A 484 -11.77 -13.35 19.57
CA LYS A 484 -13.04 -12.80 19.09
C LYS A 484 -13.04 -12.66 17.56
N HIS A 485 -11.99 -12.12 16.97
CA HIS A 485 -11.88 -11.99 15.52
C HIS A 485 -11.79 -13.35 14.84
N HIS A 486 -10.96 -14.25 15.36
CA HIS A 486 -10.82 -15.61 14.84
C HIS A 486 -12.16 -16.34 14.80
N ASP A 487 -12.89 -16.39 15.93
CA ASP A 487 -14.16 -17.10 16.04
C ASP A 487 -15.23 -16.50 15.11
N ALA A 488 -15.23 -15.16 14.95
CA ALA A 488 -16.17 -14.49 14.08
C ALA A 488 -16.03 -14.90 12.61
N ILE A 489 -14.80 -15.21 12.14
CA ILE A 489 -14.53 -15.50 10.73
C ILE A 489 -14.29 -16.98 10.43
N ALA A 490 -14.18 -17.84 11.44
CA ALA A 490 -13.79 -19.23 11.29
C ALA A 490 -14.64 -20.00 10.25
N ALA A 491 -15.95 -19.85 10.31
CA ALA A 491 -16.85 -20.50 9.37
C ALA A 491 -16.67 -20.03 7.92
N ASP A 492 -16.39 -18.75 7.72
CA ASP A 492 -16.16 -18.16 6.40
C ASP A 492 -14.82 -18.62 5.83
N VAL A 493 -13.76 -18.63 6.64
CA VAL A 493 -12.42 -19.06 6.21
C VAL A 493 -12.40 -20.54 5.88
N ALA A 494 -13.11 -21.38 6.64
CA ALA A 494 -13.17 -22.83 6.42
C ALA A 494 -13.69 -23.19 5.02
N ILE A 495 -14.67 -22.44 4.51
CA ILE A 495 -15.32 -22.69 3.21
C ILE A 495 -14.73 -21.84 2.06
N ASP A 496 -13.76 -20.98 2.34
CA ASP A 496 -13.14 -20.12 1.33
C ASP A 496 -12.17 -20.91 0.44
N THR A 497 -12.63 -21.33 -0.73
CA THR A 497 -11.83 -22.10 -1.70
C THR A 497 -10.81 -21.23 -2.46
N ARG A 498 -10.95 -19.88 -2.39
CA ARG A 498 -10.12 -18.92 -3.11
C ARG A 498 -9.00 -18.33 -2.25
N LYS A 499 -8.95 -18.66 -0.93
CA LYS A 499 -7.89 -18.16 -0.05
C LYS A 499 -6.50 -18.61 -0.48
N LEU A 500 -5.50 -17.83 -0.09
CA LEU A 500 -4.11 -18.02 -0.53
C LEU A 500 -3.34 -19.03 0.32
N PHE A 501 -3.89 -19.39 1.47
CA PHE A 501 -3.29 -20.29 2.46
C PHE A 501 -4.25 -21.45 2.79
N ASP A 502 -3.73 -22.51 3.37
CA ASP A 502 -4.54 -23.62 3.89
C ASP A 502 -5.26 -23.25 5.21
N ASN A 503 -6.12 -24.15 5.68
CA ASN A 503 -6.83 -23.95 6.95
C ASN A 503 -5.88 -23.99 8.15
N ALA A 504 -4.79 -24.77 8.09
CA ALA A 504 -3.86 -24.87 9.20
C ALA A 504 -3.19 -23.53 9.54
N GLY A 505 -2.92 -22.69 8.52
CA GLY A 505 -2.42 -21.33 8.73
C GLY A 505 -3.40 -20.45 9.51
N PHE A 506 -4.69 -20.61 9.27
CA PHE A 506 -5.73 -19.90 10.01
C PHE A 506 -5.90 -20.46 11.43
N GLU A 507 -6.01 -21.78 11.58
CA GLU A 507 -6.17 -22.46 12.88
C GLU A 507 -5.03 -22.13 13.85
N ASN A 508 -3.80 -22.01 13.35
CA ASN A 508 -2.64 -21.57 14.12
C ASN A 508 -2.55 -20.06 14.33
N GLY A 509 -3.46 -19.27 13.75
CA GLY A 509 -3.38 -17.82 13.71
C GLY A 509 -3.32 -17.16 15.08
N VAL A 510 -4.19 -17.55 16.01
CA VAL A 510 -4.23 -17.03 17.39
C VAL A 510 -2.94 -17.35 18.14
N ALA A 511 -2.42 -18.58 17.99
CA ALA A 511 -1.16 -19.00 18.60
C ALA A 511 0.03 -18.23 18.02
N SER A 512 0.03 -17.95 16.72
CA SER A 512 1.07 -17.14 16.07
C SER A 512 1.09 -15.70 16.60
N VAL A 513 -0.08 -15.07 16.73
CA VAL A 513 -0.22 -13.73 17.33
C VAL A 513 0.27 -13.74 18.77
N LYS A 514 -0.06 -14.78 19.55
CA LYS A 514 0.42 -14.93 20.93
C LYS A 514 1.94 -14.98 21.01
N ASN A 515 2.55 -15.84 20.21
CA ASN A 515 4.01 -16.02 20.19
C ASN A 515 4.72 -14.68 19.84
N PHE A 516 4.19 -13.96 18.86
CA PHE A 516 4.68 -12.61 18.54
C PHE A 516 4.53 -11.69 19.74
N ALA A 517 3.35 -11.60 20.33
CA ALA A 517 3.06 -10.67 21.42
C ALA A 517 3.92 -10.92 22.64
N ASP A 518 4.04 -12.17 23.08
CA ASP A 518 4.84 -12.55 24.26
C ASP A 518 6.32 -12.22 24.07
N ALA A 519 6.90 -12.60 22.93
CA ALA A 519 8.29 -12.33 22.61
C ALA A 519 8.55 -10.81 22.48
N ARG A 520 7.65 -10.11 21.75
CA ARG A 520 7.77 -8.67 21.50
C ARG A 520 7.64 -7.85 22.79
N ARG A 521 6.65 -8.18 23.61
CA ARG A 521 6.42 -7.56 24.90
C ARG A 521 7.64 -7.70 25.81
N ALA A 522 8.16 -8.92 25.96
CA ALA A 522 9.33 -9.18 26.79
C ALA A 522 10.55 -8.36 26.32
N TYR A 523 10.78 -8.29 25.01
CA TYR A 523 11.86 -7.51 24.44
C TYR A 523 11.69 -6.01 24.71
N LEU A 524 10.53 -5.45 24.40
CA LEU A 524 10.26 -4.03 24.52
C LEU A 524 10.32 -3.54 25.98
N LEU A 525 9.76 -4.29 26.93
CA LEU A 525 9.82 -3.94 28.34
C LEU A 525 11.25 -3.89 28.86
N LYS A 526 12.12 -4.78 28.38
CA LYS A 526 13.55 -4.76 28.68
C LYS A 526 14.25 -3.56 28.01
N ALA A 527 14.01 -3.34 26.73
CA ALA A 527 14.67 -2.29 25.94
C ALA A 527 14.26 -0.87 26.35
N THR A 528 13.08 -0.70 26.94
CA THR A 528 12.55 0.59 27.42
C THR A 528 12.58 0.71 28.96
N ALA A 529 13.28 -0.18 29.66
CA ALA A 529 13.43 -0.07 31.09
C ALA A 529 14.14 1.24 31.46
N PRO A 530 13.70 1.93 32.53
CA PRO A 530 14.46 3.07 33.04
C PRO A 530 15.90 2.64 33.33
N ALA A 531 16.87 3.51 33.01
CA ALA A 531 18.25 3.25 33.40
C ALA A 531 18.29 3.04 34.92
N SER A 532 18.82 1.90 35.36
CA SER A 532 19.08 1.68 36.78
C SER A 532 19.98 2.81 37.27
N LYS A 533 19.49 3.57 38.27
CA LYS A 533 20.24 4.65 38.91
C LYS A 533 21.51 4.12 39.55
#